data_39d6ef8417a5911887c01fc73bc13fb9
#
_entry.id   39d6ef8417a5911887c01fc73bc13fb9
#
_cell.length_a   1.000
_cell.length_b   1.000
_cell.length_c   1.000
_cell.angle_alpha   90.00
_cell.angle_beta   90.00
_cell.angle_gamma   90.00
#
_symmetry.space_group_name_H-M   'P 1'
#
loop_
_entity.id
_entity.type
_entity.pdbx_description
1 polymer ?
#
loop_
_entity_poly.entity_id
_entity_poly.type
_entity_poly.pdbx_seq_one_letter_code
_entity_poly.pdbx_strand_id
1 'polypeptide(L)'
;MVSYKELGLVNTREMFAKAIKGGYAIPAFNFNNMEQMQAIISACVEASSPVILQVSSGARKYANQTLLRYMAQGAVEYAKELGKNIPICLHLDHGNSFELCKSCIDMGFSSVMIDGSHLPYDENVALTKQVVDYAHQFDVTVEGELGVLAGVEDEVSAEHHTYTDPADVIDFVSKTGVDSLAPRSGSRGRGQMVGRSLRILEPLEKFVALDELPRRTDRCKAYCL
;
A
#
# COMPACT_ATOMS: atom_id res chain seq x y z
N MET A 1 9.99 -8.02 18.72
CA MET A 1 9.13 -8.04 17.52
C MET A 1 7.72 -8.38 17.95
N VAL A 2 6.70 -7.71 17.39
CA VAL A 2 5.28 -8.00 17.59
C VAL A 2 4.73 -8.50 16.27
N SER A 3 4.02 -9.63 16.29
CA SER A 3 3.38 -10.14 15.07
C SER A 3 2.09 -9.35 14.78
N TYR A 4 1.88 -8.92 13.54
CA TYR A 4 0.63 -8.29 13.14
C TYR A 4 -0.58 -9.19 13.38
N LYS A 5 -0.40 -10.51 13.36
CA LYS A 5 -1.46 -11.50 13.65
C LYS A 5 -1.94 -11.42 15.09
N GLU A 6 -1.04 -11.11 16.04
CA GLU A 6 -1.40 -10.90 17.45
C GLU A 6 -2.25 -9.63 17.64
N LEU A 7 -2.14 -8.66 16.72
CA LEU A 7 -2.94 -7.43 16.70
C LEU A 7 -4.30 -7.62 16.01
N GLY A 8 -4.58 -8.81 15.46
CA GLY A 8 -5.79 -9.10 14.68
C GLY A 8 -5.79 -8.52 13.27
N LEU A 9 -4.63 -8.03 12.81
CA LEU A 9 -4.46 -7.47 11.47
C LEU A 9 -4.27 -8.58 10.42
N VAL A 10 -4.45 -8.21 9.14
CA VAL A 10 -4.15 -9.06 7.99
C VAL A 10 -3.16 -8.36 7.05
N ASN A 11 -2.40 -9.13 6.27
CA ASN A 11 -1.59 -8.56 5.19
C ASN A 11 -2.41 -8.34 3.91
N THR A 12 -1.82 -7.77 2.87
CA THR A 12 -2.53 -7.41 1.65
C THR A 12 -2.78 -8.59 0.70
N ARG A 13 -2.09 -9.73 0.87
CA ARG A 13 -2.08 -10.83 -0.11
C ARG A 13 -3.47 -11.37 -0.44
N GLU A 14 -4.21 -11.84 0.58
CA GLU A 14 -5.57 -12.33 0.35
C GLU A 14 -6.57 -11.21 0.03
N MET A 15 -6.37 -10.01 0.59
CA MET A 15 -7.22 -8.86 0.30
C MET A 15 -7.17 -8.53 -1.19
N PHE A 16 -5.97 -8.43 -1.78
CA PHE A 16 -5.79 -8.15 -3.20
C PHE A 16 -6.27 -9.29 -4.09
N ALA A 17 -6.00 -10.55 -3.73
CA ALA A 17 -6.50 -11.69 -4.49
C ALA A 17 -8.04 -11.68 -4.60
N LYS A 18 -8.74 -11.37 -3.51
CA LYS A 18 -10.20 -11.23 -3.50
C LYS A 18 -10.67 -10.02 -4.31
N ALA A 19 -9.97 -8.88 -4.21
CA ALA A 19 -10.30 -7.66 -4.93
C ALA A 19 -10.18 -7.85 -6.45
N ILE A 20 -9.10 -8.48 -6.92
CA ILE A 20 -8.89 -8.79 -8.34
C ILE A 20 -9.99 -9.74 -8.84
N LYS A 21 -10.25 -10.82 -8.11
CA LYS A 21 -11.29 -11.79 -8.49
C LYS A 21 -12.68 -11.16 -8.49
N GLY A 22 -12.95 -10.24 -7.56
CA GLY A 22 -14.23 -9.55 -7.40
C GLY A 22 -14.40 -8.30 -8.26
N GLY A 23 -13.33 -7.81 -8.91
CA GLY A 23 -13.36 -6.60 -9.72
C GLY A 23 -13.65 -5.32 -8.90
N TYR A 24 -13.13 -5.21 -7.67
CA TYR A 24 -13.29 -4.04 -6.82
C TYR A 24 -11.95 -3.50 -6.32
N ALA A 25 -11.93 -2.23 -5.92
CA ALA A 25 -10.77 -1.61 -5.28
C ALA A 25 -10.88 -1.69 -3.75
N ILE A 26 -9.71 -1.72 -3.07
CA ILE A 26 -9.63 -1.63 -1.62
C ILE A 26 -9.20 -0.21 -1.27
N PRO A 27 -9.93 0.48 -0.37
CA PRO A 27 -9.54 1.81 0.06
C PRO A 27 -8.29 1.75 0.95
N ALA A 28 -7.39 2.71 0.74
CA ALA A 28 -6.23 2.94 1.56
C ALA A 28 -6.30 4.38 2.10
N PHE A 29 -6.29 4.53 3.42
CA PHE A 29 -6.45 5.82 4.08
C PHE A 29 -5.29 6.10 5.03
N ASN A 30 -4.66 7.26 4.86
CA ASN A 30 -3.68 7.77 5.80
C ASN A 30 -4.37 8.23 7.08
N PHE A 31 -3.79 7.87 8.23
CA PHE A 31 -4.27 8.34 9.53
C PHE A 31 -3.09 8.70 10.44
N ASN A 32 -3.32 9.61 11.35
CA ASN A 32 -2.35 10.03 12.36
C ASN A 32 -2.97 10.40 13.71
N ASN A 33 -4.28 10.26 13.85
CA ASN A 33 -5.01 10.52 15.11
C ASN A 33 -6.24 9.61 15.25
N MET A 34 -6.83 9.62 16.45
CA MET A 34 -7.94 8.76 16.81
C MET A 34 -9.22 9.10 16.04
N GLU A 35 -9.48 10.37 15.79
CA GLU A 35 -10.68 10.84 15.10
C GLU A 35 -10.75 10.35 13.66
N GLN A 36 -9.63 10.43 12.95
CA GLN A 36 -9.51 9.86 11.61
C GLN A 36 -9.72 8.34 11.64
N MET A 37 -9.09 7.65 12.59
CA MET A 37 -9.23 6.20 12.74
C MET A 37 -10.71 5.81 12.94
N GLN A 38 -11.42 6.46 13.85
CA GLN A 38 -12.84 6.19 14.13
C GLN A 38 -13.69 6.40 12.88
N ALA A 39 -13.49 7.52 12.17
CA ALA A 39 -14.23 7.81 10.94
C ALA A 39 -14.01 6.77 9.85
N ILE A 40 -12.73 6.39 9.61
CA ILE A 40 -12.35 5.39 8.61
C ILE A 40 -13.00 4.04 8.94
N ILE A 41 -12.84 3.56 10.18
CA ILE A 41 -13.37 2.25 10.57
C ILE A 41 -14.89 2.22 10.53
N SER A 42 -15.57 3.25 11.03
CA SER A 42 -17.03 3.34 10.99
C SER A 42 -17.55 3.26 9.54
N ALA A 43 -16.97 4.01 8.62
CA ALA A 43 -17.36 4.02 7.21
C ALA A 43 -17.08 2.65 6.53
N CYS A 44 -15.93 2.03 6.82
CA CYS A 44 -15.58 0.73 6.25
C CYS A 44 -16.46 -0.40 6.80
N VAL A 45 -16.84 -0.36 8.08
CA VAL A 45 -17.79 -1.30 8.67
C VAL A 45 -19.17 -1.14 8.07
N GLU A 46 -19.68 0.09 7.93
CA GLU A 46 -20.96 0.36 7.26
C GLU A 46 -20.97 -0.21 5.84
N ALA A 47 -19.92 0.07 5.06
CA ALA A 47 -19.76 -0.41 3.69
C ALA A 47 -19.43 -1.92 3.59
N SER A 48 -19.16 -2.62 4.69
CA SER A 48 -18.61 -4.00 4.69
C SER A 48 -17.33 -4.13 3.86
N SER A 49 -16.50 -3.09 3.87
CA SER A 49 -15.29 -2.97 3.05
C SER A 49 -14.05 -3.37 3.85
N PRO A 50 -13.11 -4.13 3.27
CA PRO A 50 -11.75 -4.21 3.79
C PRO A 50 -11.09 -2.83 3.71
N VAL A 51 -10.04 -2.60 4.52
CA VAL A 51 -9.33 -1.32 4.55
C VAL A 51 -7.83 -1.49 4.76
N ILE A 52 -7.05 -0.63 4.11
CA ILE A 52 -5.63 -0.42 4.38
C ILE A 52 -5.49 0.88 5.16
N LEU A 53 -5.01 0.78 6.39
CA LEU A 53 -4.66 1.91 7.24
C LEU A 53 -3.21 2.28 6.94
N GLN A 54 -2.99 3.42 6.30
CA GLN A 54 -1.66 3.88 5.89
C GLN A 54 -1.05 4.81 6.93
N VAL A 55 0.26 4.68 7.12
CA VAL A 55 1.04 5.52 8.03
C VAL A 55 2.32 5.95 7.33
N SER A 56 2.46 7.23 7.03
CA SER A 56 3.70 7.80 6.51
C SER A 56 4.78 7.92 7.60
N SER A 57 6.02 8.16 7.18
CA SER A 57 7.12 8.46 8.11
C SER A 57 6.83 9.70 8.97
N GLY A 58 6.17 10.71 8.38
CA GLY A 58 5.71 11.91 9.09
C GLY A 58 4.66 11.60 10.16
N ALA A 59 3.67 10.79 9.84
CA ALA A 59 2.64 10.34 10.79
C ALA A 59 3.24 9.56 11.96
N ARG A 60 4.25 8.69 11.70
CA ARG A 60 4.99 7.98 12.76
C ARG A 60 5.75 8.92 13.70
N LYS A 61 6.36 9.97 13.18
CA LYS A 61 7.04 10.99 14.01
C LYS A 61 6.03 11.77 14.84
N TYR A 62 4.88 12.13 14.26
CA TYR A 62 3.84 12.92 14.93
C TYR A 62 3.14 12.12 16.04
N ALA A 63 2.59 10.94 15.73
CA ALA A 63 1.72 10.21 16.64
C ALA A 63 2.43 9.18 17.52
N ASN A 64 3.73 8.97 17.35
CA ASN A 64 4.52 7.91 17.98
C ASN A 64 4.12 6.49 17.55
N GLN A 65 5.12 5.69 17.18
CA GLN A 65 4.92 4.34 16.64
C GLN A 65 4.19 3.38 17.60
N THR A 66 4.39 3.52 18.91
CA THR A 66 3.73 2.67 19.91
C THR A 66 2.24 2.98 19.96
N LEU A 67 1.87 4.27 19.98
CA LEU A 67 0.47 4.68 19.97
C LEU A 67 -0.23 4.25 18.68
N LEU A 68 0.40 4.42 17.52
CA LEU A 68 -0.16 3.97 16.23
C LEU A 68 -0.44 2.47 16.21
N ARG A 69 0.45 1.64 16.77
CA ARG A 69 0.23 0.19 16.89
C ARG A 69 -1.00 -0.13 17.72
N TYR A 70 -1.15 0.49 18.89
CA TYR A 70 -2.33 0.26 19.74
C TYR A 70 -3.60 0.83 19.15
N MET A 71 -3.52 1.93 18.41
CA MET A 71 -4.64 2.45 17.64
C MET A 71 -5.08 1.46 16.55
N ALA A 72 -4.14 0.86 15.82
CA ALA A 72 -4.45 -0.15 14.81
C ALA A 72 -5.05 -1.43 15.43
N GLN A 73 -4.57 -1.88 16.58
CA GLN A 73 -5.18 -2.97 17.34
C GLN A 73 -6.58 -2.58 17.82
N GLY A 74 -6.75 -1.37 18.35
CA GLY A 74 -8.04 -0.82 18.77
C GLY A 74 -9.04 -0.72 17.61
N ALA A 75 -8.56 -0.40 16.39
CA ALA A 75 -9.40 -0.37 15.19
C ALA A 75 -10.02 -1.74 14.87
N VAL A 76 -9.27 -2.83 15.08
CA VAL A 76 -9.79 -4.21 14.90
C VAL A 76 -10.90 -4.51 15.89
N GLU A 77 -10.71 -4.19 17.16
CA GLU A 77 -11.73 -4.42 18.20
C GLU A 77 -12.94 -3.50 17.98
N TYR A 78 -12.72 -2.23 17.65
CA TYR A 78 -13.79 -1.29 17.34
C TYR A 78 -14.66 -1.73 16.16
N ALA A 79 -14.07 -2.29 15.11
CA ALA A 79 -14.84 -2.87 14.00
C ALA A 79 -15.76 -4.02 14.46
N LYS A 80 -15.28 -4.89 15.37
CA LYS A 80 -16.08 -5.96 15.96
C LYS A 80 -17.22 -5.42 16.83
N GLU A 81 -16.96 -4.38 17.64
CA GLU A 81 -18.00 -3.70 18.43
C GLU A 81 -19.11 -3.10 17.56
N LEU A 82 -18.74 -2.58 16.38
CA LEU A 82 -19.71 -2.11 15.38
C LEU A 82 -20.44 -3.23 14.62
N GLY A 83 -20.16 -4.49 14.98
CA GLY A 83 -20.90 -5.66 14.52
C GLY A 83 -20.34 -6.35 13.26
N LYS A 84 -19.16 -5.95 12.76
CA LYS A 84 -18.54 -6.60 11.60
C LYS A 84 -17.04 -6.81 11.78
N ASN A 85 -16.59 -8.00 11.40
CA ASN A 85 -15.17 -8.31 11.33
C ASN A 85 -14.68 -8.08 9.90
N ILE A 86 -14.24 -6.84 9.59
CA ILE A 86 -13.66 -6.48 8.29
C ILE A 86 -12.15 -6.72 8.29
N PRO A 87 -11.53 -7.13 7.15
CA PRO A 87 -10.08 -7.22 7.03
C PRO A 87 -9.43 -5.83 7.15
N ILE A 88 -8.48 -5.67 8.07
CA ILE A 88 -7.74 -4.42 8.32
C ILE A 88 -6.25 -4.69 8.16
N CYS A 89 -5.60 -3.98 7.25
CA CYS A 89 -4.16 -4.02 7.03
C CYS A 89 -3.53 -2.72 7.59
N LEU A 90 -2.44 -2.83 8.35
CA LEU A 90 -1.61 -1.69 8.75
C LEU A 90 -0.39 -1.63 7.83
N HIS A 91 -0.25 -0.52 7.11
CA HIS A 91 0.70 -0.35 6.02
C HIS A 91 1.61 0.87 6.22
N LEU A 92 2.92 0.70 6.03
CA LEU A 92 3.85 1.81 5.91
C LEU A 92 3.74 2.40 4.50
N ASP A 93 3.43 3.70 4.43
CA ASP A 93 3.32 4.47 3.21
C ASP A 93 4.64 5.21 2.94
N HIS A 94 5.23 5.01 1.77
CA HIS A 94 6.51 5.58 1.33
C HIS A 94 7.67 5.44 2.33
N GLY A 95 8.08 4.20 2.61
CA GLY A 95 9.30 3.94 3.37
C GLY A 95 10.55 4.29 2.55
N ASN A 96 11.44 5.10 3.10
CA ASN A 96 12.64 5.60 2.42
C ASN A 96 13.92 4.81 2.71
N SER A 97 13.85 3.77 3.54
CA SER A 97 15.01 2.95 3.91
C SER A 97 14.62 1.57 4.42
N PHE A 98 15.57 0.64 4.34
CA PHE A 98 15.41 -0.69 4.91
C PHE A 98 15.15 -0.64 6.43
N GLU A 99 15.87 0.22 7.16
CA GLU A 99 15.76 0.36 8.61
C GLU A 99 14.35 0.82 9.01
N LEU A 100 13.75 1.72 8.25
CA LEU A 100 12.39 2.19 8.49
C LEU A 100 11.38 1.06 8.28
N CYS A 101 11.46 0.34 7.13
CA CYS A 101 10.61 -0.81 6.84
C CYS A 101 10.77 -1.90 7.90
N LYS A 102 12.01 -2.25 8.26
CA LYS A 102 12.32 -3.20 9.32
C LYS A 102 11.69 -2.78 10.65
N SER A 103 11.84 -1.51 11.04
CA SER A 103 11.25 -0.99 12.29
C SER A 103 9.73 -1.10 12.30
N CYS A 104 9.06 -0.87 11.15
CA CYS A 104 7.61 -1.05 11.03
C CYS A 104 7.21 -2.52 11.18
N ILE A 105 7.91 -3.43 10.51
CA ILE A 105 7.67 -4.87 10.60
C ILE A 105 7.81 -5.35 12.04
N ASP A 106 8.91 -4.95 12.71
CA ASP A 106 9.18 -5.31 14.11
C ASP A 106 8.10 -4.79 15.08
N MET A 107 7.39 -3.73 14.69
CA MET A 107 6.31 -3.11 15.46
C MET A 107 4.91 -3.68 15.15
N GLY A 108 4.80 -4.62 14.22
CA GLY A 108 3.52 -5.29 13.90
C GLY A 108 2.78 -4.70 12.72
N PHE A 109 3.46 -3.99 11.81
CA PHE A 109 2.88 -3.67 10.51
C PHE A 109 2.71 -4.93 9.68
N SER A 110 1.59 -5.06 9.01
CA SER A 110 1.26 -6.23 8.18
C SER A 110 1.63 -6.05 6.70
N SER A 111 2.00 -4.83 6.32
CA SER A 111 2.47 -4.46 4.99
C SER A 111 3.40 -3.25 5.07
N VAL A 112 4.37 -3.16 4.18
CA VAL A 112 5.27 -2.01 4.07
C VAL A 112 5.50 -1.66 2.59
N MET A 113 5.57 -0.37 2.28
CA MET A 113 6.05 0.12 0.99
C MET A 113 7.48 0.60 1.15
N ILE A 114 8.35 0.16 0.25
CA ILE A 114 9.69 0.71 0.06
C ILE A 114 9.72 1.53 -1.23
N ASP A 115 10.02 2.80 -1.10
CA ASP A 115 10.11 3.73 -2.23
C ASP A 115 11.58 4.03 -2.55
N GLY A 116 12.11 3.25 -3.50
CA GLY A 116 13.42 3.47 -4.10
C GLY A 116 13.33 4.12 -5.49
N SER A 117 12.18 4.65 -5.88
CA SER A 117 11.93 5.16 -7.25
C SER A 117 12.86 6.29 -7.67
N HIS A 118 13.39 7.04 -6.72
CA HIS A 118 14.37 8.11 -6.92
C HIS A 118 15.81 7.63 -7.14
N LEU A 119 16.08 6.34 -6.87
CA LEU A 119 17.39 5.69 -7.06
C LEU A 119 17.55 5.18 -8.51
N PRO A 120 18.78 4.94 -8.96
CA PRO A 120 19.02 4.14 -10.16
C PRO A 120 18.31 2.78 -10.07
N TYR A 121 17.83 2.28 -11.22
CA TYR A 121 17.01 1.05 -11.28
C TYR A 121 17.59 -0.14 -10.49
N ASP A 122 18.88 -0.44 -10.70
CA ASP A 122 19.52 -1.58 -10.02
C ASP A 122 19.65 -1.37 -8.50
N GLU A 123 19.79 -0.14 -8.04
CA GLU A 123 19.81 0.21 -6.63
C GLU A 123 18.41 0.09 -6.02
N ASN A 124 17.36 0.52 -6.74
CA ASN A 124 15.98 0.31 -6.32
C ASN A 124 15.66 -1.18 -6.20
N VAL A 125 16.06 -1.99 -7.21
CA VAL A 125 15.91 -3.46 -7.17
C VAL A 125 16.61 -4.04 -5.94
N ALA A 126 17.85 -3.65 -5.67
CA ALA A 126 18.63 -4.18 -4.54
C ALA A 126 18.00 -3.82 -3.19
N LEU A 127 17.59 -2.55 -3.01
CA LEU A 127 16.94 -2.06 -1.80
C LEU A 127 15.59 -2.76 -1.58
N THR A 128 14.77 -2.83 -2.62
CA THR A 128 13.45 -3.46 -2.55
C THR A 128 13.58 -4.95 -2.21
N LYS A 129 14.49 -5.66 -2.86
CA LYS A 129 14.75 -7.06 -2.55
C LYS A 129 15.20 -7.28 -1.11
N GLN A 130 16.05 -6.42 -0.57
CA GLN A 130 16.49 -6.49 0.82
C GLN A 130 15.30 -6.41 1.79
N VAL A 131 14.34 -5.51 1.50
CA VAL A 131 13.11 -5.38 2.30
C VAL A 131 12.24 -6.62 2.17
N VAL A 132 12.06 -7.13 0.95
CA VAL A 132 11.27 -8.35 0.68
C VAL A 132 11.85 -9.55 1.42
N ASP A 133 13.16 -9.77 1.31
CA ASP A 133 13.85 -10.90 1.95
C ASP A 133 13.71 -10.87 3.49
N TYR A 134 13.60 -9.67 4.08
CA TYR A 134 13.32 -9.53 5.51
C TYR A 134 11.83 -9.73 5.83
N ALA A 135 10.94 -9.05 5.12
CA ALA A 135 9.51 -9.00 5.40
C ALA A 135 8.84 -10.38 5.27
N HIS A 136 9.23 -11.15 4.24
CA HIS A 136 8.64 -12.45 3.96
C HIS A 136 8.95 -13.49 5.04
N GLN A 137 10.01 -13.33 5.83
CA GLN A 137 10.28 -14.19 6.99
C GLN A 137 9.17 -14.11 8.05
N PHE A 138 8.41 -13.02 8.05
CA PHE A 138 7.34 -12.73 9.02
C PHE A 138 5.95 -12.71 8.37
N ASP A 139 5.84 -13.15 7.11
CA ASP A 139 4.60 -13.13 6.32
C ASP A 139 4.03 -11.70 6.14
N VAL A 140 4.90 -10.68 6.14
CA VAL A 140 4.55 -9.28 5.87
C VAL A 140 4.68 -9.02 4.38
N THR A 141 3.68 -8.35 3.78
CA THR A 141 3.71 -8.01 2.35
C THR A 141 4.50 -6.74 2.07
N VAL A 142 5.12 -6.69 0.89
CA VAL A 142 5.93 -5.56 0.46
C VAL A 142 5.38 -4.97 -0.83
N GLU A 143 5.23 -3.65 -0.85
CA GLU A 143 4.97 -2.85 -2.04
C GLU A 143 6.26 -2.17 -2.48
N GLY A 144 6.56 -2.23 -3.78
CA GLY A 144 7.66 -1.47 -4.40
C GLY A 144 7.12 -0.30 -5.22
N GLU A 145 8.00 0.58 -5.68
CA GLU A 145 7.64 1.70 -6.56
C GLU A 145 8.57 1.81 -7.76
N LEU A 146 7.98 2.06 -8.94
CA LEU A 146 8.70 2.34 -10.19
C LEU A 146 8.15 3.61 -10.86
N GLY A 147 9.08 4.43 -11.34
CA GLY A 147 8.79 5.71 -11.97
C GLY A 147 8.67 6.83 -10.94
N VAL A 148 8.78 8.08 -11.44
CA VAL A 148 8.76 9.29 -10.60
C VAL A 148 7.80 10.30 -11.22
N LEU A 149 6.94 10.92 -10.40
CA LEU A 149 6.15 12.08 -10.81
C LEU A 149 6.89 13.36 -10.46
N ALA A 150 6.81 14.37 -11.35
CA ALA A 150 7.29 15.70 -11.02
C ALA A 150 6.41 16.32 -9.93
N GLY A 151 7.04 16.93 -8.95
CA GLY A 151 6.39 17.54 -7.79
C GLY A 151 7.10 17.17 -6.50
N VAL A 152 6.44 17.41 -5.39
CA VAL A 152 6.90 17.03 -4.06
C VAL A 152 5.92 16.00 -3.51
N GLU A 153 6.40 14.79 -3.26
CA GLU A 153 5.66 13.74 -2.56
C GLU A 153 6.43 13.42 -1.27
N ASP A 154 5.85 13.73 -0.13
CA ASP A 154 6.47 13.62 1.19
C ASP A 154 7.90 14.20 1.26
N GLU A 155 8.94 13.36 1.27
CA GLU A 155 10.35 13.76 1.33
C GLU A 155 11.06 13.71 -0.04
N VAL A 156 10.36 13.33 -1.12
CA VAL A 156 10.91 13.19 -2.47
C VAL A 156 10.45 14.32 -3.38
N SER A 157 11.37 14.97 -4.07
CA SER A 157 11.06 15.97 -5.09
C SER A 157 11.70 15.61 -6.42
N ALA A 158 10.95 15.75 -7.52
CA ALA A 158 11.45 15.53 -8.87
C ALA A 158 11.04 16.68 -9.81
N GLU A 159 11.95 17.07 -10.71
CA GLU A 159 11.68 18.12 -11.70
C GLU A 159 10.98 17.59 -12.94
N HIS A 160 11.12 16.29 -13.23
CA HIS A 160 10.57 15.64 -14.42
C HIS A 160 9.80 14.38 -14.09
N HIS A 161 8.79 14.07 -14.92
CA HIS A 161 8.08 12.80 -14.86
C HIS A 161 8.90 11.68 -15.52
N THR A 162 9.06 10.56 -14.84
CA THR A 162 9.55 9.30 -15.42
C THR A 162 8.47 8.25 -15.29
N TYR A 163 7.77 7.98 -16.40
CA TYR A 163 6.72 6.96 -16.40
C TYR A 163 7.35 5.56 -16.42
N THR A 164 6.67 4.62 -15.79
CA THR A 164 7.10 3.23 -15.73
C THR A 164 6.94 2.54 -17.08
N ASP A 165 8.00 1.90 -17.58
CA ASP A 165 7.90 1.02 -18.74
C ASP A 165 7.30 -0.35 -18.31
N PRO A 166 6.29 -0.88 -19.02
CA PRO A 166 5.75 -2.21 -18.72
C PRO A 166 6.77 -3.34 -18.70
N ALA A 167 7.84 -3.25 -19.51
CA ALA A 167 8.92 -4.25 -19.50
C ALA A 167 9.72 -4.21 -18.19
N ASP A 168 9.98 -2.99 -17.66
CA ASP A 168 10.66 -2.79 -16.39
C ASP A 168 9.84 -3.35 -15.23
N VAL A 169 8.50 -3.29 -15.30
CA VAL A 169 7.60 -3.86 -14.27
C VAL A 169 7.83 -5.36 -14.13
N ILE A 170 7.83 -6.09 -15.26
CA ILE A 170 8.01 -7.55 -15.24
C ILE A 170 9.39 -7.92 -14.68
N ASP A 171 10.42 -7.23 -15.13
CA ASP A 171 11.79 -7.45 -14.68
C ASP A 171 11.95 -7.14 -13.17
N PHE A 172 11.40 -6.00 -12.73
CA PHE A 172 11.46 -5.58 -11.33
C PHE A 172 10.77 -6.57 -10.40
N VAL A 173 9.54 -6.96 -10.70
CA VAL A 173 8.78 -7.93 -9.88
C VAL A 173 9.50 -9.27 -9.82
N SER A 174 10.04 -9.75 -10.95
CA SER A 174 10.77 -11.03 -11.00
C SER A 174 12.07 -11.01 -10.19
N LYS A 175 12.78 -9.88 -10.17
CA LYS A 175 14.04 -9.72 -9.43
C LYS A 175 13.84 -9.49 -7.94
N THR A 176 12.81 -8.75 -7.57
CA THR A 176 12.58 -8.34 -6.18
C THR A 176 11.68 -9.28 -5.41
N GLY A 177 10.68 -9.88 -6.07
CA GLY A 177 9.65 -10.70 -5.43
C GLY A 177 8.65 -9.89 -4.59
N VAL A 178 8.40 -8.61 -4.94
CA VAL A 178 7.38 -7.78 -4.27
C VAL A 178 5.97 -8.37 -4.40
N ASP A 179 5.13 -8.17 -3.40
CA ASP A 179 3.73 -8.61 -3.41
C ASP A 179 2.81 -7.63 -4.16
N SER A 180 3.21 -6.37 -4.28
CA SER A 180 2.51 -5.34 -5.05
C SER A 180 3.47 -4.27 -5.55
N LEU A 181 3.07 -3.55 -6.59
CA LEU A 181 3.86 -2.48 -7.19
C LEU A 181 3.00 -1.25 -7.44
N ALA A 182 3.55 -0.08 -7.16
CA ALA A 182 3.01 1.23 -7.52
C ALA A 182 3.74 1.76 -8.77
N PRO A 183 3.23 1.51 -9.98
CA PRO A 183 3.81 2.07 -11.19
C PRO A 183 3.28 3.47 -11.44
N ARG A 184 4.09 4.35 -12.00
CA ARG A 184 3.68 5.67 -12.44
C ARG A 184 3.24 5.66 -13.89
N SER A 185 1.96 5.83 -14.15
CA SER A 185 1.40 5.88 -15.50
C SER A 185 0.92 7.28 -15.86
N GLY A 186 1.32 7.80 -17.03
CA GLY A 186 0.79 9.04 -17.58
C GLY A 186 -0.51 8.81 -18.34
N SER A 187 -1.61 9.44 -17.94
CA SER A 187 -2.80 9.47 -18.77
C SER A 187 -2.75 10.67 -19.72
N ARG A 188 -2.60 10.44 -21.03
CA ARG A 188 -2.93 11.44 -22.04
C ARG A 188 -4.45 11.50 -22.17
N GLY A 189 -5.11 12.32 -21.36
CA GLY A 189 -6.54 12.57 -21.50
C GLY A 189 -6.93 13.76 -20.64
N ARG A 190 -7.60 14.75 -21.24
CA ARG A 190 -8.16 15.88 -20.53
C ARG A 190 -9.12 15.39 -19.44
N GLY A 191 -8.77 15.64 -18.19
CA GLY A 191 -9.62 15.36 -17.05
C GLY A 191 -9.02 14.33 -16.10
N GLN A 192 -8.12 14.81 -15.28
CA GLN A 192 -7.79 14.33 -13.94
C GLN A 192 -7.97 12.85 -13.62
N MET A 193 -6.87 12.13 -13.64
CA MET A 193 -6.54 11.17 -12.59
C MET A 193 -5.01 11.10 -12.52
N VAL A 194 -4.43 11.89 -11.66
CA VAL A 194 -3.06 11.74 -11.20
C VAL A 194 -3.09 10.57 -10.24
N GLY A 195 -2.22 9.56 -10.47
CA GLY A 195 -2.04 8.46 -9.54
C GLY A 195 -3.02 7.29 -9.72
N ARG A 196 -2.77 6.43 -10.72
CA ARG A 196 -3.29 5.06 -10.71
C ARG A 196 -2.17 4.15 -10.21
N SER A 197 -2.24 3.74 -8.96
CA SER A 197 -1.46 2.61 -8.49
C SER A 197 -2.03 1.34 -9.11
N LEU A 198 -1.31 0.74 -10.04
CA LEU A 198 -1.60 -0.60 -10.52
C LEU A 198 -0.93 -1.57 -9.56
N ARG A 199 -1.70 -2.19 -8.69
CA ARG A 199 -1.18 -3.21 -7.78
C ARG A 199 -1.16 -4.55 -8.50
N ILE A 200 0.04 -5.09 -8.69
CA ILE A 200 0.26 -6.37 -9.36
C ILE A 200 0.38 -7.44 -8.30
N LEU A 201 -0.44 -8.47 -8.42
CA LEU A 201 -0.36 -9.68 -7.60
C LEU A 201 0.15 -10.85 -8.46
N GLU A 202 1.01 -11.66 -7.89
CA GLU A 202 1.44 -12.90 -8.52
C GLU A 202 0.27 -13.88 -8.77
N PRO A 203 0.37 -14.70 -9.84
CA PRO A 203 1.50 -14.92 -10.73
C PRO A 203 1.49 -14.02 -11.97
N LEU A 204 2.67 -13.73 -12.47
CA LEU A 204 2.99 -12.88 -13.64
C LEU A 204 2.18 -13.16 -14.92
N GLU A 205 1.48 -14.28 -15.00
CA GLU A 205 0.67 -14.69 -16.15
C GLU A 205 -0.68 -13.95 -16.27
N LYS A 206 -1.04 -13.11 -15.30
CA LYS A 206 -2.31 -12.36 -15.28
C LYS A 206 -2.12 -10.86 -15.24
N PHE A 207 -1.24 -10.34 -16.07
CA PHE A 207 -1.21 -8.92 -16.37
C PHE A 207 -2.48 -8.54 -17.14
N VAL A 208 -3.50 -8.13 -16.44
CA VAL A 208 -4.63 -7.42 -17.05
C VAL A 208 -4.29 -5.94 -16.97
N ALA A 209 -3.89 -5.35 -18.08
CA ALA A 209 -3.81 -3.91 -18.19
C ALA A 209 -5.19 -3.34 -17.81
N LEU A 210 -5.22 -2.35 -16.90
CA LEU A 210 -6.47 -1.72 -16.46
C LEU A 210 -7.29 -1.09 -17.61
N ASP A 211 -6.67 -0.96 -18.79
CA ASP A 211 -7.33 -0.49 -20.01
C ASP A 211 -8.31 -1.53 -20.60
N GLU A 212 -8.22 -2.81 -20.21
CA GLU A 212 -9.12 -3.88 -20.66
C GLU A 212 -10.28 -4.16 -19.70
N LEU A 213 -10.33 -3.52 -18.51
CA LEU A 213 -11.49 -3.64 -17.63
C LEU A 213 -12.66 -2.84 -18.21
N PRO A 214 -13.87 -3.43 -18.34
CA PRO A 214 -15.03 -2.71 -18.86
C PRO A 214 -15.30 -1.48 -17.97
N ARG A 215 -15.33 -0.30 -18.60
CA ARG A 215 -15.65 0.98 -17.95
C ARG A 215 -17.09 0.93 -17.43
N ARG A 216 -17.29 0.40 -16.24
CA ARG A 216 -18.54 0.64 -15.50
C ARG A 216 -18.45 2.01 -14.84
N THR A 217 -19.00 2.99 -15.52
CA THR A 217 -18.93 4.42 -15.19
C THR A 217 -19.92 4.88 -14.11
N ASP A 218 -20.62 4.00 -13.41
CA ASP A 218 -21.65 4.42 -12.48
C ASP A 218 -21.51 3.73 -11.12
N ARG A 219 -20.86 4.39 -10.19
CA ARG A 219 -20.81 4.10 -8.75
C ARG A 219 -19.52 3.53 -8.16
N CYS A 220 -18.39 4.14 -8.40
CA CYS A 220 -17.33 4.19 -7.38
C CYS A 220 -16.39 5.35 -7.69
N LYS A 221 -16.61 6.47 -7.06
CA LYS A 221 -15.58 7.51 -6.90
C LYS A 221 -14.66 7.05 -5.78
N ALA A 222 -13.70 6.18 -6.10
CA ALA A 222 -12.58 5.96 -5.22
C ALA A 222 -11.66 7.17 -5.35
N TYR A 223 -11.70 8.05 -4.40
CA TYR A 223 -10.68 9.08 -4.22
C TYR A 223 -9.47 8.40 -3.59
N CYS A 224 -8.43 8.11 -4.39
CA CYS A 224 -7.08 8.00 -3.87
C CYS A 224 -6.57 9.43 -3.74
N LEU A 225 -6.41 9.90 -2.53
CA LEU A 225 -5.61 11.08 -2.18
C LEU A 225 -4.18 10.64 -2.00
#